data_97b05c0c24f2ff3a74c5d5c613cc6ed3
#
_entry.id   97b05c0c24f2ff3a74c5d5c613cc6ed3
#
_cell.length_a   1.000
_cell.length_b   1.000
_cell.length_c   1.000
_cell.angle_alpha   90.00
_cell.angle_beta   90.00
_cell.angle_gamma   90.00
#
_symmetry.space_group_name_H-M   'P 1'
#
loop_
_entity.id
_entity.type
_entity.pdbx_description
1 polymer ?
#
loop_
_entity_poly.entity_id
_entity_poly.type
_entity_poly.pdbx_seq_one_letter_code
_entity_poly.pdbx_strand_id
1 'polypeptide(L)'
;MKTYQEMSKEELTQELTALKAEYEKIKGMGLALDMSRGKPGADQLDLSMGMLDVLDSKTALKSENGTDLRNYGVLDGIPEAKKLIADVIGTKPENVIIYGNSSLNIMYDQVARAEMFGICGNTPWCKLDKVKFLCPVPGYDRHFAITETFGIEMINIPMTENGPDMDLVEKYVNNDETVKGIWCVPKYSNPQGVVYSDETVRRFAALKPAAADFRIFWDNAYVVHHLYKEDQAQILDVLEECKKAGNPDMVCLLYTSPSPRDMRRS
;
A
#
# COMPACT_ATOMS: atom_id res chain seq x y z
N MET A 1 -22.84 -25.41 -7.54
CA MET A 1 -23.69 -24.80 -8.60
C MET A 1 -23.14 -25.26 -9.94
N LYS A 2 -24.01 -25.58 -10.91
CA LYS A 2 -23.55 -25.82 -12.28
C LYS A 2 -23.00 -24.51 -12.85
N THR A 3 -21.93 -24.59 -13.62
CA THR A 3 -21.46 -23.45 -14.40
C THR A 3 -22.41 -23.20 -15.57
N TYR A 4 -22.44 -22.00 -16.14
CA TYR A 4 -23.26 -21.70 -17.32
C TYR A 4 -22.92 -22.61 -18.52
N GLN A 5 -21.70 -23.12 -18.60
CA GLN A 5 -21.27 -24.07 -19.63
C GLN A 5 -21.86 -25.47 -19.46
N GLU A 6 -22.28 -25.84 -18.24
CA GLU A 6 -22.87 -27.11 -17.89
C GLU A 6 -24.41 -27.11 -17.94
N MET A 7 -25.01 -25.93 -18.14
CA MET A 7 -26.46 -25.76 -18.19
C MET A 7 -27.04 -26.13 -19.57
N SER A 8 -28.23 -26.73 -19.57
CA SER A 8 -29.01 -26.92 -20.80
C SER A 8 -29.55 -25.57 -21.32
N LYS A 9 -29.99 -25.55 -22.55
CA LYS A 9 -30.59 -24.36 -23.15
C LYS A 9 -31.84 -23.89 -22.40
N GLU A 10 -32.63 -24.81 -21.88
CA GLU A 10 -33.83 -24.56 -21.07
C GLU A 10 -33.43 -23.94 -19.73
N GLU A 11 -32.43 -24.51 -19.04
CA GLU A 11 -31.89 -23.97 -17.77
C GLU A 11 -31.34 -22.56 -17.97
N LEU A 12 -30.57 -22.32 -19.00
CA LEU A 12 -30.04 -20.97 -19.35
C LEU A 12 -31.15 -19.98 -19.66
N THR A 13 -32.24 -20.40 -20.32
CA THR A 13 -33.36 -19.51 -20.62
C THR A 13 -34.12 -19.13 -19.35
N GLN A 14 -34.30 -20.07 -18.42
CA GLN A 14 -34.93 -19.81 -17.13
C GLN A 14 -34.08 -18.85 -16.29
N GLU A 15 -32.77 -19.11 -16.20
CA GLU A 15 -31.82 -18.26 -15.49
C GLU A 15 -31.80 -16.83 -16.04
N LEU A 16 -31.71 -16.71 -17.38
CA LEU A 16 -31.76 -15.41 -18.05
C LEU A 16 -33.06 -14.63 -17.75
N THR A 17 -34.19 -15.34 -17.68
CA THR A 17 -35.48 -14.73 -17.36
C THR A 17 -35.50 -14.23 -15.92
N ALA A 18 -34.99 -15.03 -14.97
CA ALA A 18 -34.89 -14.66 -13.57
C ALA A 18 -33.96 -13.44 -13.38
N LEU A 19 -32.77 -13.46 -13.99
CA LEU A 19 -31.82 -12.35 -13.92
C LEU A 19 -32.37 -11.05 -14.52
N LYS A 20 -33.11 -11.14 -15.63
CA LYS A 20 -33.77 -9.98 -16.22
C LYS A 20 -34.85 -9.39 -15.30
N ALA A 21 -35.64 -10.24 -14.66
CA ALA A 21 -36.65 -9.78 -13.71
C ALA A 21 -36.02 -9.10 -12.49
N GLU A 22 -34.94 -9.66 -11.97
CA GLU A 22 -34.18 -9.04 -10.88
C GLU A 22 -33.55 -7.71 -11.29
N TYR A 23 -32.94 -7.64 -12.45
CA TYR A 23 -32.38 -6.40 -13.00
C TYR A 23 -33.44 -5.29 -13.12
N GLU A 24 -34.60 -5.58 -13.71
CA GLU A 24 -35.68 -4.59 -13.84
C GLU A 24 -36.25 -4.18 -12.48
N LYS A 25 -36.30 -5.09 -11.51
CA LYS A 25 -36.67 -4.75 -10.12
C LYS A 25 -35.68 -3.75 -9.50
N ILE A 26 -34.37 -4.01 -9.59
CA ILE A 26 -33.33 -3.12 -9.04
C ILE A 26 -33.36 -1.77 -9.76
N LYS A 27 -33.48 -1.78 -11.10
CA LYS A 27 -33.60 -0.56 -11.91
C LYS A 27 -34.81 0.28 -11.52
N GLY A 28 -35.95 -0.38 -11.22
CA GLY A 28 -37.17 0.28 -10.75
C GLY A 28 -37.08 0.91 -9.36
N MET A 29 -36.02 0.57 -8.57
CA MET A 29 -35.81 1.18 -7.25
C MET A 29 -35.28 2.63 -7.33
N GLY A 30 -34.89 3.11 -8.51
CA GLY A 30 -34.39 4.48 -8.71
C GLY A 30 -33.12 4.81 -7.93
N LEU A 31 -32.28 3.82 -7.69
CA LEU A 31 -31.04 3.99 -6.92
C LEU A 31 -30.07 4.92 -7.65
N ALA A 32 -29.56 5.94 -6.95
CA ALA A 32 -28.52 6.85 -7.41
C ALA A 32 -27.21 6.54 -6.67
N LEU A 33 -26.60 5.39 -7.01
CA LEU A 33 -25.37 4.91 -6.38
C LEU A 33 -24.14 5.32 -7.21
N ASP A 34 -23.18 5.99 -6.55
CA ASP A 34 -21.87 6.28 -7.14
C ASP A 34 -20.87 5.21 -6.72
N MET A 35 -20.46 4.38 -7.66
CA MET A 35 -19.45 3.32 -7.47
C MET A 35 -18.08 3.71 -8.05
N SER A 36 -17.92 4.95 -8.51
CA SER A 36 -16.66 5.40 -9.14
C SER A 36 -15.50 5.51 -8.15
N ARG A 37 -15.81 5.68 -6.86
CA ARG A 37 -14.79 5.78 -5.79
C ARG A 37 -15.32 5.22 -4.48
N GLY A 38 -14.47 4.45 -3.77
CA GLY A 38 -14.72 4.07 -2.38
C GLY A 38 -14.56 5.29 -1.47
N LYS A 39 -15.64 5.73 -0.85
CA LYS A 39 -15.65 6.83 0.14
C LYS A 39 -16.38 6.36 1.39
N PRO A 40 -15.87 6.68 2.59
CA PRO A 40 -16.63 6.45 3.82
C PRO A 40 -17.97 7.18 3.79
N GLY A 41 -19.02 6.54 4.29
CA GLY A 41 -20.31 7.20 4.54
C GLY A 41 -20.22 8.24 5.67
N ALA A 42 -21.20 9.10 5.78
CA ALA A 42 -21.23 10.13 6.83
C ALA A 42 -21.20 9.52 8.24
N ASP A 43 -21.94 8.44 8.45
CA ASP A 43 -21.97 7.66 9.68
C ASP A 43 -20.58 7.09 10.09
N GLN A 44 -19.78 6.68 9.11
CA GLN A 44 -18.42 6.23 9.34
C GLN A 44 -17.49 7.40 9.70
N LEU A 45 -17.67 8.56 9.07
CA LEU A 45 -16.89 9.76 9.38
C LEU A 45 -17.21 10.32 10.77
N ASP A 46 -18.46 10.23 11.19
CA ASP A 46 -18.92 10.70 12.51
C ASP A 46 -18.26 9.93 13.65
N LEU A 47 -17.81 8.68 13.45
CA LEU A 47 -17.09 7.89 14.44
C LEU A 47 -15.79 8.58 14.93
N SER A 48 -15.17 9.38 14.09
CA SER A 48 -13.90 10.06 14.40
C SER A 48 -14.10 11.52 14.87
N MET A 49 -15.31 12.06 14.84
CA MET A 49 -15.55 13.47 15.18
C MET A 49 -15.12 13.86 16.60
N GLY A 50 -15.26 12.94 17.56
CA GLY A 50 -14.81 13.18 18.93
C GLY A 50 -13.29 13.47 19.06
N MET A 51 -12.50 13.14 18.05
CA MET A 51 -11.06 13.49 18.02
C MET A 51 -10.82 14.99 17.96
N LEU A 52 -11.77 15.77 17.47
CA LEU A 52 -11.63 17.23 17.39
C LEU A 52 -11.74 17.89 18.77
N ASP A 53 -12.34 17.21 19.74
CA ASP A 53 -12.60 17.73 21.07
C ASP A 53 -11.54 17.32 22.10
N VAL A 54 -10.55 16.51 21.72
CA VAL A 54 -9.48 16.03 22.64
C VAL A 54 -8.41 17.09 22.90
N LEU A 55 -8.31 18.11 22.05
CA LEU A 55 -7.33 19.20 22.17
C LEU A 55 -8.07 20.54 22.33
N ASP A 56 -7.82 21.19 23.45
CA ASP A 56 -8.32 22.53 23.75
C ASP A 56 -7.22 23.42 24.35
N SER A 57 -7.57 24.66 24.69
CA SER A 57 -6.63 25.61 25.31
C SER A 57 -6.11 25.22 26.70
N LYS A 58 -6.71 24.20 27.32
CA LYS A 58 -6.32 23.70 28.66
C LYS A 58 -5.54 22.40 28.58
N THR A 59 -5.47 21.78 27.40
CA THR A 59 -4.76 20.53 27.17
C THR A 59 -3.26 20.74 27.38
N ALA A 60 -2.61 19.85 28.13
CA ALA A 60 -1.17 19.84 28.28
C ALA A 60 -0.50 19.42 26.98
N LEU A 61 0.02 20.38 26.23
CA LEU A 61 0.63 20.16 24.91
C LEU A 61 2.13 19.80 25.06
N LYS A 62 2.41 18.74 25.81
CA LYS A 62 3.76 18.16 25.97
C LYS A 62 3.70 16.66 25.71
N SER A 63 4.69 16.15 24.97
CA SER A 63 4.89 14.72 24.81
C SER A 63 5.44 14.07 26.08
N GLU A 64 5.43 12.73 26.15
CA GLU A 64 5.95 11.96 27.30
C GLU A 64 7.43 12.24 27.59
N ASN A 65 8.22 12.62 26.60
CA ASN A 65 9.62 13.03 26.76
C ASN A 65 9.81 14.53 27.08
N GLY A 66 8.70 15.26 27.30
CA GLY A 66 8.72 16.67 27.69
C GLY A 66 8.81 17.67 26.54
N THR A 67 8.78 17.22 25.28
CA THR A 67 8.78 18.10 24.10
C THR A 67 7.50 18.94 24.05
N ASP A 68 7.63 20.26 23.89
CA ASP A 68 6.50 21.16 23.68
C ASP A 68 5.97 21.02 22.26
N LEU A 69 4.75 20.48 22.13
CA LEU A 69 4.12 20.16 20.85
C LEU A 69 3.72 21.39 20.02
N ARG A 70 3.82 22.58 20.58
CA ARG A 70 3.60 23.85 19.89
C ARG A 70 4.83 24.37 19.17
N ASN A 71 5.98 23.70 19.37
CA ASN A 71 7.26 24.12 18.81
C ASN A 71 7.74 23.17 17.73
N TYR A 72 8.74 23.59 16.98
CA TYR A 72 9.40 22.76 15.95
C TYR A 72 10.64 22.04 16.53
N GLY A 73 11.27 21.17 15.72
CA GLY A 73 12.55 20.52 16.08
C GLY A 73 12.46 19.00 16.27
N VAL A 74 11.28 18.41 16.15
CA VAL A 74 11.12 16.96 16.11
C VAL A 74 11.06 16.52 14.63
N LEU A 75 12.08 15.77 14.19
CA LEU A 75 12.25 15.44 12.76
C LEU A 75 11.50 14.19 12.34
N ASP A 76 11.27 13.26 13.26
CA ASP A 76 10.77 11.90 12.95
C ASP A 76 9.50 11.53 13.73
N GLY A 77 8.89 12.46 14.42
CA GLY A 77 7.67 12.28 15.20
C GLY A 77 7.88 12.13 16.70
N ILE A 78 6.82 12.40 17.46
CA ILE A 78 6.84 12.25 18.92
C ILE A 78 6.75 10.76 19.32
N PRO A 79 7.27 10.37 20.49
CA PRO A 79 7.31 8.97 20.92
C PRO A 79 5.95 8.27 20.88
N GLU A 80 4.89 8.95 21.31
CA GLU A 80 3.53 8.43 21.36
C GLU A 80 3.00 8.11 19.95
N ALA A 81 3.25 8.98 18.98
CA ALA A 81 2.82 8.76 17.61
C ALA A 81 3.61 7.60 16.97
N LYS A 82 4.93 7.55 17.21
CA LYS A 82 5.77 6.44 16.71
C LYS A 82 5.33 5.10 17.29
N LYS A 83 5.01 5.05 18.59
CA LYS A 83 4.52 3.85 19.27
C LYS A 83 3.16 3.42 18.71
N LEU A 84 2.20 4.36 18.61
CA LEU A 84 0.88 4.08 18.08
C LEU A 84 0.94 3.50 16.66
N ILE A 85 1.73 4.12 15.78
CA ILE A 85 1.86 3.64 14.39
C ILE A 85 2.62 2.32 14.34
N ALA A 86 3.66 2.13 15.16
CA ALA A 86 4.38 0.87 15.25
C ALA A 86 3.46 -0.30 15.62
N ASP A 87 2.58 -0.10 16.62
CA ASP A 87 1.58 -1.09 17.03
C ASP A 87 0.59 -1.41 15.90
N VAL A 88 0.15 -0.39 15.15
CA VAL A 88 -0.79 -0.54 14.02
C VAL A 88 -0.19 -1.35 12.87
N ILE A 89 1.06 -1.08 12.51
CA ILE A 89 1.71 -1.72 11.35
C ILE A 89 2.52 -2.97 11.70
N GLY A 90 2.61 -3.31 12.98
CA GLY A 90 3.29 -4.52 13.46
C GLY A 90 4.82 -4.42 13.40
N THR A 91 5.40 -3.24 13.73
CA THR A 91 6.86 -3.03 13.76
C THR A 91 7.30 -2.38 15.09
N LYS A 92 8.55 -1.96 15.17
CA LYS A 92 9.10 -1.29 16.35
C LYS A 92 9.09 0.24 16.20
N PRO A 93 8.89 1.02 17.30
CA PRO A 93 8.87 2.48 17.24
C PRO A 93 10.11 3.12 16.63
N GLU A 94 11.29 2.52 16.82
CA GLU A 94 12.55 2.98 16.22
C GLU A 94 12.58 2.89 14.70
N ASN A 95 11.74 2.05 14.09
CA ASN A 95 11.60 1.93 12.64
C ASN A 95 10.58 2.90 12.05
N VAL A 96 9.92 3.73 12.89
CA VAL A 96 8.83 4.61 12.45
C VAL A 96 9.29 6.05 12.33
N ILE A 97 8.99 6.66 11.20
CA ILE A 97 9.12 8.09 10.95
C ILE A 97 7.73 8.64 10.65
N ILE A 98 7.26 9.59 11.45
CA ILE A 98 6.01 10.31 11.20
C ILE A 98 6.31 11.46 10.25
N TYR A 99 5.83 11.36 9.03
CA TYR A 99 6.12 12.34 7.99
C TYR A 99 4.91 13.23 7.70
N GLY A 100 3.96 12.73 6.94
CA GLY A 100 2.76 13.46 6.56
C GLY A 100 1.55 12.53 6.56
N ASN A 101 0.44 13.03 6.07
CA ASN A 101 -0.82 12.29 6.03
C ASN A 101 -1.13 11.65 4.66
N SER A 102 -0.17 11.61 3.74
CA SER A 102 -0.34 11.04 2.41
C SER A 102 0.84 10.17 2.02
N SER A 103 0.63 8.85 1.92
CA SER A 103 1.67 7.92 1.47
C SER A 103 2.12 8.20 0.05
N LEU A 104 1.24 8.68 -0.83
CA LEU A 104 1.61 9.06 -2.19
C LEU A 104 2.64 10.20 -2.21
N ASN A 105 2.50 11.19 -1.33
CA ASN A 105 3.50 12.26 -1.21
C ASN A 105 4.83 11.70 -0.72
N ILE A 106 4.81 10.77 0.24
CA ILE A 106 6.03 10.14 0.74
C ILE A 106 6.70 9.32 -0.36
N MET A 107 5.94 8.52 -1.11
CA MET A 107 6.45 7.72 -2.23
C MET A 107 7.06 8.61 -3.32
N TYR A 108 6.36 9.67 -3.70
CA TYR A 108 6.87 10.65 -4.65
C TYR A 108 8.18 11.28 -4.15
N ASP A 109 8.24 11.73 -2.88
CA ASP A 109 9.43 12.33 -2.29
C ASP A 109 10.61 11.34 -2.27
N GLN A 110 10.36 10.06 -1.93
CA GLN A 110 11.41 9.04 -1.94
C GLN A 110 11.99 8.81 -3.34
N VAL A 111 11.14 8.71 -4.37
CA VAL A 111 11.61 8.59 -5.76
C VAL A 111 12.33 9.86 -6.20
N ALA A 112 11.79 11.05 -5.90
CA ALA A 112 12.43 12.33 -6.21
C ALA A 112 13.81 12.46 -5.55
N ARG A 113 13.97 12.02 -4.30
CA ARG A 113 15.26 11.98 -3.61
C ARG A 113 16.24 11.02 -4.25
N ALA A 114 15.76 9.84 -4.66
CA ALA A 114 16.59 8.88 -5.39
C ALA A 114 17.07 9.45 -6.73
N GLU A 115 16.21 10.14 -7.45
CA GLU A 115 16.55 10.85 -8.69
C GLU A 115 17.62 11.93 -8.45
N MET A 116 17.45 12.77 -7.43
CA MET A 116 18.31 13.93 -7.22
C MET A 116 19.60 13.60 -6.45
N PHE A 117 19.56 12.72 -5.49
CA PHE A 117 20.65 12.49 -4.52
C PHE A 117 21.19 11.07 -4.50
N GLY A 118 20.48 10.12 -5.13
CA GLY A 118 20.79 8.68 -5.00
C GLY A 118 20.33 8.10 -3.66
N ILE A 119 20.47 6.81 -3.50
CA ILE A 119 20.11 6.06 -2.28
C ILE A 119 21.38 5.46 -1.69
N CYS A 120 21.58 5.62 -0.37
CA CYS A 120 22.71 5.05 0.37
C CYS A 120 24.07 5.31 -0.29
N GLY A 121 24.30 6.55 -0.78
CA GLY A 121 25.57 6.95 -1.40
C GLY A 121 25.78 6.47 -2.85
N ASN A 122 24.80 5.82 -3.45
CA ASN A 122 24.85 5.45 -4.86
C ASN A 122 24.59 6.64 -5.78
N THR A 123 24.88 6.46 -7.07
CA THR A 123 24.69 7.48 -8.10
C THR A 123 23.21 7.91 -8.16
N PRO A 124 22.92 9.23 -8.19
CA PRO A 124 21.58 9.73 -8.45
C PRO A 124 20.96 9.12 -9.72
N TRP A 125 19.69 8.71 -9.64
CA TRP A 125 19.05 8.00 -10.74
C TRP A 125 18.96 8.85 -12.02
N CYS A 126 18.77 10.17 -11.89
CA CYS A 126 18.80 11.09 -13.04
C CYS A 126 20.12 11.11 -13.82
N LYS A 127 21.20 10.53 -13.28
CA LYS A 127 22.51 10.41 -13.93
C LYS A 127 22.75 9.03 -14.54
N LEU A 128 21.81 8.11 -14.40
CA LEU A 128 21.87 6.79 -14.98
C LEU A 128 21.20 6.81 -16.36
N ASP A 129 21.75 6.01 -17.28
CA ASP A 129 21.19 5.89 -18.63
C ASP A 129 19.78 5.29 -18.62
N LYS A 130 19.50 4.45 -17.60
CA LYS A 130 18.24 3.73 -17.51
C LYS A 130 17.89 3.38 -16.06
N VAL A 131 16.63 3.59 -15.71
CA VAL A 131 16.02 3.14 -14.45
C VAL A 131 14.74 2.38 -14.77
N LYS A 132 14.54 1.25 -14.09
CA LYS A 132 13.35 0.41 -14.24
C LYS A 132 12.70 0.14 -12.89
N PHE A 133 11.38 0.02 -12.90
CA PHE A 133 10.58 -0.44 -11.76
C PHE A 133 9.73 -1.64 -12.14
N LEU A 134 9.63 -2.59 -11.22
CA LEU A 134 8.68 -3.68 -11.32
C LEU A 134 7.30 -3.21 -10.84
N CYS A 135 6.31 -3.45 -11.64
CA CYS A 135 4.93 -3.02 -11.43
C CYS A 135 4.02 -4.25 -11.40
N PRO A 136 3.68 -4.79 -10.22
CA PRO A 136 2.68 -5.84 -10.10
C PRO A 136 1.34 -5.39 -10.65
N VAL A 137 0.75 -6.18 -11.56
CA VAL A 137 -0.48 -5.87 -12.27
C VAL A 137 -1.50 -7.01 -12.20
N PRO A 138 -2.79 -6.71 -11.97
CA PRO A 138 -3.39 -5.41 -11.67
C PRO A 138 -2.84 -4.80 -10.38
N GLY A 139 -2.66 -3.47 -10.34
CA GLY A 139 -2.08 -2.76 -9.20
C GLY A 139 -2.65 -1.36 -9.03
N TYR A 140 -2.14 -0.63 -8.04
CA TYR A 140 -2.60 0.73 -7.76
C TYR A 140 -2.01 1.73 -8.76
N ASP A 141 -2.86 2.32 -9.57
CA ASP A 141 -2.50 3.19 -10.71
C ASP A 141 -1.66 4.42 -10.30
N ARG A 142 -1.82 4.92 -9.06
CA ARG A 142 -1.06 6.08 -8.58
C ARG A 142 0.43 5.78 -8.37
N HIS A 143 0.78 4.55 -8.01
CA HIS A 143 2.17 4.11 -8.00
C HIS A 143 2.78 4.22 -9.40
N PHE A 144 2.05 3.75 -10.40
CA PHE A 144 2.51 3.78 -11.79
C PHE A 144 2.63 5.21 -12.32
N ALA A 145 1.72 6.10 -11.92
CA ALA A 145 1.78 7.52 -12.26
C ALA A 145 3.04 8.20 -11.68
N ILE A 146 3.51 7.81 -10.49
CA ILE A 146 4.78 8.31 -9.94
C ILE A 146 5.95 7.87 -10.84
N THR A 147 6.05 6.59 -11.18
CA THR A 147 7.08 6.07 -12.07
C THR A 147 7.07 6.72 -13.44
N GLU A 148 5.89 6.89 -14.02
CA GLU A 148 5.71 7.59 -15.30
C GLU A 148 6.20 9.05 -15.25
N THR A 149 5.89 9.76 -14.16
CA THR A 149 6.28 11.17 -13.96
C THR A 149 7.79 11.36 -14.02
N PHE A 150 8.56 10.40 -13.53
CA PHE A 150 10.04 10.44 -13.57
C PHE A 150 10.64 9.77 -14.81
N GLY A 151 9.83 9.32 -15.77
CA GLY A 151 10.31 8.64 -16.98
C GLY A 151 10.94 7.26 -16.71
N ILE A 152 10.64 6.65 -15.57
CA ILE A 152 11.14 5.34 -15.20
C ILE A 152 10.43 4.26 -16.03
N GLU A 153 11.17 3.34 -16.63
CA GLU A 153 10.61 2.21 -17.40
C GLU A 153 9.87 1.24 -16.46
N MET A 154 8.63 0.94 -16.78
CA MET A 154 7.80 0.02 -15.99
C MET A 154 7.80 -1.39 -16.59
N ILE A 155 8.09 -2.38 -15.77
CA ILE A 155 8.03 -3.80 -16.11
C ILE A 155 6.82 -4.40 -15.40
N ASN A 156 5.84 -4.86 -16.16
CA ASN A 156 4.67 -5.51 -15.60
C ASN A 156 5.01 -6.89 -15.04
N ILE A 157 4.62 -7.13 -13.79
CA ILE A 157 4.73 -8.43 -13.11
C ILE A 157 3.31 -8.96 -12.86
N PRO A 158 2.95 -10.14 -13.34
CA PRO A 158 1.63 -10.71 -13.06
C PRO A 158 1.41 -10.90 -11.56
N MET A 159 0.19 -10.60 -11.09
CA MET A 159 -0.25 -10.95 -9.75
C MET A 159 -0.80 -12.38 -9.73
N THR A 160 -0.50 -13.11 -8.67
CA THR A 160 -1.04 -14.42 -8.33
C THR A 160 -1.94 -14.31 -7.09
N GLU A 161 -2.55 -15.41 -6.66
CA GLU A 161 -3.32 -15.46 -5.42
C GLU A 161 -2.48 -15.25 -4.14
N ASN A 162 -1.14 -15.38 -4.23
CA ASN A 162 -0.20 -15.28 -3.12
C ASN A 162 0.66 -13.99 -3.17
N GLY A 163 0.41 -13.11 -4.11
CA GLY A 163 1.21 -11.91 -4.37
C GLY A 163 1.72 -11.87 -5.81
N PRO A 164 2.75 -11.06 -6.12
CA PRO A 164 3.34 -11.02 -7.46
C PRO A 164 4.05 -12.33 -7.81
N ASP A 165 4.19 -12.60 -9.10
CA ASP A 165 5.01 -13.71 -9.61
C ASP A 165 6.47 -13.53 -9.17
N MET A 166 6.84 -14.22 -8.11
CA MET A 166 8.16 -14.08 -7.49
C MET A 166 9.29 -14.65 -8.34
N ASP A 167 9.02 -15.60 -9.24
CA ASP A 167 10.04 -16.12 -10.15
C ASP A 167 10.47 -15.04 -11.14
N LEU A 168 9.52 -14.24 -11.63
CA LEU A 168 9.83 -13.08 -12.45
C LEU A 168 10.48 -11.95 -11.66
N VAL A 169 10.01 -11.67 -10.44
CA VAL A 169 10.64 -10.66 -9.57
C VAL A 169 12.11 -11.01 -9.33
N GLU A 170 12.41 -12.22 -8.89
CA GLU A 170 13.79 -12.68 -8.65
C GLU A 170 14.63 -12.63 -9.91
N LYS A 171 14.07 -13.05 -11.04
CA LYS A 171 14.78 -13.01 -12.34
C LYS A 171 15.23 -11.60 -12.70
N TYR A 172 14.37 -10.60 -12.54
CA TYR A 172 14.72 -9.22 -12.87
C TYR A 172 15.64 -8.62 -11.81
N VAL A 173 15.26 -8.68 -10.55
CA VAL A 173 15.96 -8.02 -9.45
C VAL A 173 17.40 -8.55 -9.29
N ASN A 174 17.57 -9.86 -9.40
CA ASN A 174 18.88 -10.47 -9.15
C ASN A 174 19.84 -10.39 -10.35
N ASN A 175 19.36 -9.99 -11.54
CA ASN A 175 20.20 -10.03 -12.76
C ASN A 175 20.24 -8.72 -13.55
N ASP A 176 19.46 -7.73 -13.21
CA ASP A 176 19.37 -6.45 -13.94
C ASP A 176 19.64 -5.27 -12.99
N GLU A 177 20.83 -4.68 -13.07
CA GLU A 177 21.25 -3.55 -12.24
C GLU A 177 20.45 -2.26 -12.52
N THR A 178 19.71 -2.21 -13.62
CA THR A 178 18.83 -1.06 -13.93
C THR A 178 17.50 -1.12 -13.20
N VAL A 179 17.14 -2.26 -12.60
CA VAL A 179 15.94 -2.42 -11.78
C VAL A 179 16.20 -1.84 -10.39
N LYS A 180 15.56 -0.71 -10.09
CA LYS A 180 15.78 0.07 -8.86
C LYS A 180 14.65 -0.04 -7.84
N GLY A 181 13.49 -0.53 -8.25
CA GLY A 181 12.37 -0.62 -7.32
C GLY A 181 11.26 -1.55 -7.75
N ILE A 182 10.39 -1.85 -6.79
CA ILE A 182 9.13 -2.56 -6.99
C ILE A 182 8.04 -1.93 -6.11
N TRP A 183 6.85 -1.76 -6.66
CA TRP A 183 5.67 -1.35 -5.90
C TRP A 183 4.95 -2.57 -5.33
N CYS A 184 4.63 -2.54 -4.04
CA CYS A 184 3.91 -3.62 -3.37
C CYS A 184 2.75 -3.06 -2.55
N VAL A 185 1.56 -3.70 -2.66
CA VAL A 185 0.43 -3.51 -1.76
C VAL A 185 0.14 -4.87 -1.13
N PRO A 186 0.81 -5.21 -0.01
CA PRO A 186 0.92 -6.60 0.44
C PRO A 186 -0.32 -7.15 1.13
N LYS A 187 -1.20 -6.28 1.64
CA LYS A 187 -2.39 -6.69 2.37
C LYS A 187 -3.62 -6.06 1.75
N TYR A 188 -4.60 -6.91 1.37
CA TYR A 188 -5.82 -6.48 0.69
C TYR A 188 -5.54 -5.60 -0.53
N SER A 189 -4.65 -6.08 -1.41
CA SER A 189 -4.12 -5.32 -2.54
C SER A 189 -5.22 -4.65 -3.39
N ASN A 190 -4.97 -3.43 -3.81
CA ASN A 190 -5.85 -2.71 -4.72
C ASN A 190 -5.44 -3.01 -6.18
N PRO A 191 -6.34 -3.57 -7.05
CA PRO A 191 -7.80 -3.74 -6.84
C PRO A 191 -8.23 -5.15 -6.42
N GLN A 192 -7.36 -6.13 -6.32
CA GLN A 192 -7.73 -7.55 -6.27
C GLN A 192 -8.03 -8.08 -4.86
N GLY A 193 -7.65 -7.36 -3.80
CA GLY A 193 -7.81 -7.83 -2.42
C GLY A 193 -6.84 -8.94 -1.99
N VAL A 194 -5.83 -9.24 -2.79
CA VAL A 194 -4.83 -10.28 -2.48
C VAL A 194 -4.04 -9.92 -1.23
N VAL A 195 -3.77 -10.92 -0.40
CA VAL A 195 -2.82 -10.83 0.73
C VAL A 195 -1.59 -11.66 0.39
N TYR A 196 -0.41 -11.07 0.50
CA TYR A 196 0.83 -11.78 0.20
C TYR A 196 1.05 -12.91 1.21
N SER A 197 1.41 -14.09 0.70
CA SER A 197 1.71 -15.23 1.56
C SER A 197 3.02 -15.02 2.33
N ASP A 198 3.18 -15.76 3.43
CA ASP A 198 4.43 -15.79 4.20
C ASP A 198 5.64 -16.18 3.32
N GLU A 199 5.44 -17.09 2.38
CA GLU A 199 6.47 -17.49 1.43
C GLU A 199 6.87 -16.31 0.53
N THR A 200 5.90 -15.58 -0.01
CA THR A 200 6.15 -14.39 -0.82
C THR A 200 6.96 -13.36 -0.04
N VAL A 201 6.60 -13.08 1.22
CA VAL A 201 7.34 -12.13 2.06
C VAL A 201 8.79 -12.60 2.29
N ARG A 202 8.98 -13.88 2.59
CA ARG A 202 10.34 -14.43 2.77
C ARG A 202 11.16 -14.41 1.47
N ARG A 203 10.54 -14.66 0.33
CA ARG A 203 11.20 -14.55 -0.99
C ARG A 203 11.61 -13.11 -1.26
N PHE A 204 10.78 -12.12 -0.98
CA PHE A 204 11.17 -10.71 -1.04
C PHE A 204 12.37 -10.41 -0.15
N ALA A 205 12.35 -10.88 1.10
CA ALA A 205 13.45 -10.67 2.04
C ALA A 205 14.77 -11.29 1.59
N ALA A 206 14.71 -12.43 0.88
CA ALA A 206 15.85 -13.19 0.41
C ALA A 206 16.40 -12.74 -0.96
N LEU A 207 15.83 -11.71 -1.59
CA LEU A 207 16.31 -11.17 -2.85
C LEU A 207 17.82 -10.81 -2.77
N LYS A 208 18.51 -10.96 -3.88
CA LYS A 208 19.93 -10.58 -4.04
C LYS A 208 20.05 -9.55 -5.16
N PRO A 209 19.63 -8.29 -4.91
CA PRO A 209 19.56 -7.31 -5.97
C PRO A 209 20.90 -7.08 -6.65
N ALA A 210 20.92 -7.09 -7.99
CA ALA A 210 22.07 -6.68 -8.79
C ALA A 210 22.38 -5.19 -8.56
N ALA A 211 21.35 -4.38 -8.29
CA ALA A 211 21.48 -2.96 -7.94
C ALA A 211 21.57 -2.79 -6.42
N ALA A 212 22.66 -2.20 -5.91
CA ALA A 212 22.84 -1.92 -4.48
C ALA A 212 21.80 -0.93 -3.91
N ASP A 213 21.24 -0.11 -4.78
CA ASP A 213 20.21 0.90 -4.46
C ASP A 213 18.78 0.44 -4.77
N PHE A 214 18.56 -0.85 -5.06
CA PHE A 214 17.21 -1.41 -5.19
C PHE A 214 16.40 -1.26 -3.90
N ARG A 215 15.12 -0.89 -4.02
CA ARG A 215 14.21 -0.78 -2.87
C ARG A 215 12.84 -1.39 -3.16
N ILE A 216 12.28 -2.03 -2.14
CA ILE A 216 10.90 -2.50 -2.10
C ILE A 216 10.05 -1.40 -1.48
N PHE A 217 9.15 -0.81 -2.25
CA PHE A 217 8.15 0.14 -1.76
C PHE A 217 6.94 -0.65 -1.28
N TRP A 218 6.85 -0.83 0.03
CA TRP A 218 5.88 -1.70 0.68
C TRP A 218 4.74 -0.87 1.24
N ASP A 219 3.71 -0.62 0.41
CA ASP A 219 2.55 0.19 0.76
C ASP A 219 1.53 -0.65 1.54
N ASN A 220 1.57 -0.54 2.87
CA ASN A 220 0.69 -1.27 3.78
C ASN A 220 -0.56 -0.46 4.15
N ALA A 221 -1.13 0.29 3.20
CA ALA A 221 -2.27 1.19 3.41
C ALA A 221 -3.49 0.50 4.03
N TYR A 222 -3.66 -0.80 3.78
CA TYR A 222 -4.84 -1.55 4.21
C TYR A 222 -4.62 -2.44 5.45
N VAL A 223 -3.59 -2.17 6.24
CA VAL A 223 -3.20 -3.01 7.39
C VAL A 223 -4.33 -3.28 8.39
N VAL A 224 -5.26 -2.32 8.58
CA VAL A 224 -6.41 -2.42 9.50
C VAL A 224 -7.77 -2.50 8.80
N HIS A 225 -7.80 -2.65 7.47
CA HIS A 225 -9.05 -2.64 6.69
C HIS A 225 -9.65 -4.07 6.56
N HIS A 226 -9.82 -4.74 7.68
CA HIS A 226 -10.43 -6.07 7.70
C HIS A 226 -11.92 -5.98 7.34
N LEU A 227 -12.37 -6.88 6.43
CA LEU A 227 -13.79 -6.97 6.08
C LEU A 227 -14.60 -7.69 7.16
N TYR A 228 -13.97 -8.65 7.85
CA TYR A 228 -14.61 -9.44 8.88
C TYR A 228 -13.76 -9.40 10.15
N LYS A 229 -14.41 -9.24 11.29
CA LYS A 229 -13.73 -9.21 12.59
C LYS A 229 -13.09 -10.55 12.94
N GLU A 230 -13.71 -11.61 12.50
CA GLU A 230 -13.33 -13.01 12.78
C GLU A 230 -12.27 -13.53 11.82
N ASP A 231 -12.09 -12.88 10.66
CA ASP A 231 -11.17 -13.28 9.60
C ASP A 231 -10.26 -12.12 9.22
N GLN A 232 -9.29 -11.85 10.07
CA GLN A 232 -8.30 -10.81 9.89
C GLN A 232 -7.02 -11.40 9.32
N ALA A 233 -6.72 -11.09 8.08
CA ALA A 233 -5.47 -11.51 7.46
C ALA A 233 -4.26 -11.01 8.28
N GLN A 234 -3.28 -11.88 8.45
CA GLN A 234 -1.99 -11.54 9.03
C GLN A 234 -0.93 -11.55 7.93
N ILE A 235 0.09 -10.75 8.08
CA ILE A 235 1.25 -10.71 7.18
C ILE A 235 2.51 -10.62 8.03
N LEU A 236 3.57 -11.28 7.59
CA LEU A 236 4.88 -11.20 8.26
C LEU A 236 5.43 -9.78 8.23
N ASP A 237 6.14 -9.40 9.30
CA ASP A 237 6.93 -8.17 9.31
C ASP A 237 8.08 -8.28 8.31
N VAL A 238 7.93 -7.61 7.18
CA VAL A 238 8.92 -7.63 6.09
C VAL A 238 10.26 -7.05 6.52
N LEU A 239 10.29 -6.07 7.44
CA LEU A 239 11.54 -5.48 7.95
C LEU A 239 12.32 -6.52 8.76
N GLU A 240 11.66 -7.26 9.63
CA GLU A 240 12.30 -8.31 10.43
C GLU A 240 12.74 -9.49 9.54
N GLU A 241 11.95 -9.88 8.54
CA GLU A 241 12.38 -10.91 7.58
C GLU A 241 13.59 -10.45 6.74
N CYS A 242 13.62 -9.20 6.29
CA CYS A 242 14.80 -8.64 5.60
C CYS A 242 16.04 -8.60 6.50
N LYS A 243 15.91 -8.22 7.77
CA LYS A 243 17.03 -8.27 8.74
C LYS A 243 17.56 -9.69 8.91
N LYS A 244 16.69 -10.70 9.07
CA LYS A 244 17.07 -12.11 9.15
C LYS A 244 17.81 -12.60 7.90
N ALA A 245 17.40 -12.11 6.73
CA ALA A 245 18.03 -12.45 5.45
C ALA A 245 19.32 -11.67 5.14
N GLY A 246 19.72 -10.70 5.99
CA GLY A 246 20.90 -9.88 5.79
C GLY A 246 20.69 -8.65 4.89
N ASN A 247 19.43 -8.27 4.64
CA ASN A 247 19.03 -7.16 3.77
C ASN A 247 18.28 -6.05 4.53
N PRO A 248 18.80 -5.48 5.64
CA PRO A 248 18.03 -4.60 6.53
C PRO A 248 17.54 -3.31 5.87
N ASP A 249 18.22 -2.83 4.83
CA ASP A 249 17.94 -1.54 4.19
C ASP A 249 17.12 -1.65 2.90
N MET A 250 16.65 -2.87 2.56
CA MET A 250 16.03 -3.11 1.25
C MET A 250 14.59 -2.61 1.16
N VAL A 251 13.90 -2.42 2.29
CA VAL A 251 12.46 -2.08 2.33
C VAL A 251 12.22 -0.65 2.75
N CYS A 252 11.40 0.04 1.99
CA CYS A 252 10.72 1.26 2.38
C CYS A 252 9.27 0.88 2.77
N LEU A 253 9.00 0.72 4.06
CA LEU A 253 7.66 0.42 4.57
C LEU A 253 6.85 1.72 4.67
N LEU A 254 5.70 1.73 4.03
CA LEU A 254 4.83 2.89 3.92
C LEU A 254 3.48 2.57 4.56
N TYR A 255 2.95 3.53 5.30
CA TYR A 255 1.61 3.49 5.86
C TYR A 255 1.04 4.90 5.95
N THR A 256 -0.20 5.07 5.54
CA THR A 256 -0.98 6.25 5.89
C THR A 256 -2.25 5.81 6.59
N SER A 257 -2.62 6.54 7.63
CA SER A 257 -3.99 6.49 8.11
C SER A 257 -4.88 7.05 7.00
N PRO A 258 -5.89 6.31 6.50
CA PRO A 258 -6.81 6.85 5.53
C PRO A 258 -7.60 7.99 6.18
N SER A 259 -7.13 9.20 5.93
CA SER A 259 -7.88 10.39 6.27
C SER A 259 -8.93 10.61 5.18
N PRO A 260 -10.15 11.03 5.52
CA PRO A 260 -11.15 11.44 4.53
C PRO A 260 -10.64 12.51 3.55
N ARG A 261 -9.57 13.22 3.91
CA ARG A 261 -8.91 14.23 3.05
C ARG A 261 -8.02 13.59 1.99
N ASP A 262 -7.39 12.47 2.29
CA ASP A 262 -6.51 11.77 1.34
C ASP A 262 -7.33 11.17 0.21
N MET A 263 -8.55 10.74 0.50
CA MET A 263 -9.52 10.25 -0.48
C MET A 263 -10.07 11.33 -1.41
N ARG A 264 -9.90 12.62 -1.12
CA ARG A 264 -10.36 13.73 -1.96
C ARG A 264 -9.34 14.16 -3.02
N ARG A 265 -8.09 13.74 -2.93
CA ARG A 265 -6.99 14.15 -3.81
C ARG A 265 -6.49 13.04 -4.75
N SER A 266 -7.02 11.83 -4.60
CA SER A 266 -6.73 10.72 -5.50
C SER A 266 -7.75 10.63 -6.63
#